data_b6791f4b29e2597b396dabe728f136d7
#
_entry.id   b6791f4b29e2597b396dabe728f136d7
#
_cell.length_a   1.000
_cell.length_b   1.000
_cell.length_c   1.000
_cell.angle_alpha   90.00
_cell.angle_beta   90.00
_cell.angle_gamma   90.00
#
_symmetry.space_group_name_H-M   'P 1'
#
loop_
_entity.id
_entity.type
_entity.pdbx_description
1 polymer ?
#
loop_
_entity_poly.entity_id
_entity_poly.type
_entity_poly.pdbx_seq_one_letter_code
_entity_poly.pdbx_strand_id
1 'polypeptide(L)'
;FFVDSIVLTASASPEGRYARNSTLAQGRAHALKGYLRKCIGPQVDTLMQIRWIAEDWHELTTRIRSDENLQHRAEILKLIDTDSDPDRRERTIRELYPQDYQYLKESVYPSLRAVTMRYDLRRVGMVKDTIHTREVDTAYMRGINLLQKRKYAKALYILNDYRDRNTVIT
;
A
#
# COMPACT_ATOMS: atom_id res chain seq x y z
N PHE A 1 -10.26 -15.58 -20.80
CA PHE A 1 -9.02 -15.12 -20.19
C PHE A 1 -8.57 -16.13 -19.15
N PHE A 2 -7.27 -16.36 -19.08
CA PHE A 2 -6.64 -17.17 -18.03
C PHE A 2 -5.68 -16.27 -17.24
N VAL A 3 -5.67 -16.43 -15.93
CA VAL A 3 -4.71 -15.76 -15.06
C VAL A 3 -3.46 -16.63 -14.99
N ASP A 4 -2.34 -16.11 -15.45
CA ASP A 4 -1.06 -16.83 -15.43
C ASP A 4 -0.30 -16.61 -14.12
N SER A 5 -0.37 -15.38 -13.56
CA SER A 5 0.24 -15.06 -12.27
C SER A 5 -0.45 -13.88 -11.60
N ILE A 6 -0.35 -13.83 -10.28
CA ILE A 6 -0.80 -12.72 -9.44
C ILE A 6 0.35 -12.39 -8.49
N VAL A 7 0.78 -11.14 -8.48
CA VAL A 7 1.79 -10.65 -7.52
C VAL A 7 1.12 -9.63 -6.60
N LEU A 8 1.08 -9.94 -5.32
CA LEU A 8 0.57 -9.06 -4.27
C LEU A 8 1.77 -8.40 -3.59
N THR A 9 1.85 -7.07 -3.65
CA THR A 9 2.89 -6.31 -2.97
C THR A 9 2.24 -5.37 -1.96
N ALA A 10 2.50 -5.58 -0.68
CA ALA A 10 2.07 -4.68 0.37
C ALA A 10 3.20 -3.77 0.83
N SER A 11 2.89 -2.53 1.15
CA SER A 11 3.84 -1.57 1.67
C SER A 11 3.36 -0.94 2.99
N ALA A 12 4.32 -0.43 3.76
CA ALA A 12 4.06 0.41 4.91
C ALA A 12 4.76 1.77 4.75
N SER A 13 4.31 2.74 5.52
CA SER A 13 4.93 4.06 5.60
C SER A 13 6.13 4.02 6.55
N PRO A 14 7.12 4.90 6.37
CA PRO A 14 8.26 5.06 7.26
C PRO A 14 7.86 5.72 8.60
N GLU A 15 6.94 5.12 9.32
CA GLU A 15 6.50 5.58 10.64
C GLU A 15 6.75 4.50 11.68
N GLY A 16 7.66 4.77 12.61
CA GLY A 16 8.06 3.83 13.64
C GLY A 16 9.21 2.91 13.19
N ARG A 17 9.34 1.75 13.84
CA ARG A 17 10.48 0.86 13.60
C ARG A 17 10.32 0.05 12.31
N TYR A 18 11.37 -0.02 11.52
CA TYR A 18 11.45 -0.81 10.29
C TYR A 18 10.99 -2.27 10.48
N ALA A 19 11.46 -2.94 11.53
CA ALA A 19 11.10 -4.33 11.81
C ALA A 19 9.58 -4.50 12.02
N ARG A 20 8.93 -3.55 12.71
CA ARG A 20 7.48 -3.55 12.90
C ARG A 20 6.74 -3.30 11.58
N ASN A 21 7.23 -2.36 10.78
CA ASN A 21 6.65 -2.03 9.48
C ASN A 21 6.76 -3.22 8.52
N SER A 22 7.88 -3.95 8.55
CA SER A 22 8.05 -5.20 7.79
C SER A 22 6.98 -6.23 8.16
N THR A 23 6.76 -6.47 9.46
CA THR A 23 5.73 -7.40 9.93
C THR A 23 4.32 -6.95 9.53
N LEU A 24 4.02 -5.65 9.61
CA LEU A 24 2.72 -5.09 9.22
C LEU A 24 2.47 -5.23 7.71
N ALA A 25 3.46 -4.92 6.88
CA ALA A 25 3.36 -5.06 5.43
C ALA A 25 3.18 -6.52 5.03
N GLN A 26 3.97 -7.43 5.61
CA GLN A 26 3.83 -8.86 5.39
C GLN A 26 2.42 -9.36 5.78
N GLY A 27 1.94 -8.97 6.96
CA GLY A 27 0.61 -9.34 7.43
C GLY A 27 -0.51 -8.86 6.50
N ARG A 28 -0.40 -7.65 5.95
CA ARG A 28 -1.37 -7.12 4.96
C ARG A 28 -1.38 -7.96 3.68
N ALA A 29 -0.20 -8.30 3.14
CA ALA A 29 -0.11 -9.12 1.95
C ALA A 29 -0.72 -10.51 2.15
N HIS A 30 -0.46 -11.14 3.30
CA HIS A 30 -1.05 -12.43 3.65
C HIS A 30 -2.58 -12.34 3.87
N ALA A 31 -3.06 -11.26 4.49
CA ALA A 31 -4.49 -11.05 4.69
C ALA A 31 -5.22 -10.93 3.35
N LEU A 32 -4.66 -10.18 2.39
CA LEU A 32 -5.24 -10.07 1.05
C LEU A 32 -5.21 -11.42 0.31
N LYS A 33 -4.09 -12.17 0.39
CA LYS A 33 -4.04 -13.53 -0.16
C LYS A 33 -5.15 -14.41 0.41
N GLY A 34 -5.32 -14.40 1.73
CA GLY A 34 -6.38 -15.17 2.39
C GLY A 34 -7.79 -14.77 1.96
N TYR A 35 -8.01 -13.47 1.76
CA TYR A 35 -9.27 -12.96 1.22
C TYR A 35 -9.53 -13.43 -0.21
N LEU A 36 -8.56 -13.26 -1.11
CA LEU A 36 -8.68 -13.72 -2.51
C LEU A 36 -8.91 -15.23 -2.60
N ARG A 37 -8.21 -16.02 -1.77
CA ARG A 37 -8.45 -17.46 -1.67
C ARG A 37 -9.89 -17.81 -1.30
N LYS A 38 -10.49 -17.05 -0.38
CA LYS A 38 -11.91 -17.24 0.00
C LYS A 38 -12.87 -16.86 -1.14
N CYS A 39 -12.56 -15.82 -1.89
CA CYS A 39 -13.42 -15.33 -2.96
C CYS A 39 -13.33 -16.17 -4.25
N ILE A 40 -12.12 -16.60 -4.61
CA ILE A 40 -11.84 -17.22 -5.92
C ILE A 40 -11.70 -18.76 -5.79
N GLY A 41 -11.27 -19.22 -4.61
CA GLY A 41 -11.01 -20.62 -4.33
C GLY A 41 -9.52 -20.96 -4.19
N PRO A 42 -9.18 -22.17 -3.72
CA PRO A 42 -7.81 -22.57 -3.40
C PRO A 42 -6.87 -22.64 -4.61
N GLN A 43 -7.41 -22.75 -5.82
CA GLN A 43 -6.62 -22.82 -7.06
C GLN A 43 -5.75 -21.58 -7.29
N VAL A 44 -6.09 -20.43 -6.69
CA VAL A 44 -5.30 -19.21 -6.83
C VAL A 44 -3.97 -19.24 -6.04
N ASP A 45 -3.85 -20.14 -5.07
CA ASP A 45 -2.65 -20.22 -4.23
C ASP A 45 -1.38 -20.48 -5.04
N THR A 46 -1.47 -21.29 -6.11
CA THR A 46 -0.35 -21.62 -7.00
C THR A 46 0.04 -20.47 -7.93
N LEU A 47 -0.89 -19.53 -8.15
CA LEU A 47 -0.69 -18.37 -9.02
C LEU A 47 -0.21 -17.15 -8.26
N MET A 48 -0.40 -17.12 -6.92
CA MET A 48 -0.13 -15.94 -6.10
C MET A 48 1.27 -15.94 -5.51
N GLN A 49 2.02 -14.89 -5.82
CA GLN A 49 3.27 -14.52 -5.14
C GLN A 49 3.03 -13.36 -4.19
N ILE A 50 3.60 -13.44 -2.98
CA ILE A 50 3.53 -12.38 -1.98
C ILE A 50 4.88 -11.67 -1.94
N ARG A 51 4.83 -10.33 -1.95
CA ARG A 51 5.95 -9.43 -1.72
C ARG A 51 5.54 -8.38 -0.70
N TRP A 52 6.50 -7.84 0.02
CA TRP A 52 6.26 -6.71 0.91
C TRP A 52 7.46 -5.77 0.92
N ILE A 53 7.15 -4.50 1.14
CA ILE A 53 8.10 -3.41 1.30
C ILE A 53 7.88 -2.87 2.72
N ALA A 54 8.85 -3.06 3.59
CA ALA A 54 8.73 -2.65 4.99
C ALA A 54 8.46 -1.15 5.12
N GLU A 55 9.18 -0.34 4.32
CA GLU A 55 9.01 1.10 4.23
C GLU A 55 9.28 1.55 2.81
N ASP A 56 8.27 2.16 2.17
CA ASP A 56 8.39 2.59 0.77
C ASP A 56 9.04 3.96 0.66
N TRP A 57 10.35 4.00 0.96
CA TRP A 57 11.17 5.20 0.83
C TRP A 57 11.28 5.68 -0.62
N HIS A 58 11.22 4.77 -1.59
CA HIS A 58 11.28 5.12 -3.00
C HIS A 58 10.05 5.93 -3.42
N GLU A 59 8.87 5.43 -3.09
CA GLU A 59 7.61 6.13 -3.37
C GLU A 59 7.52 7.43 -2.57
N LEU A 60 7.96 7.42 -1.30
CA LEU A 60 8.03 8.63 -0.48
C LEU A 60 8.91 9.69 -1.15
N THR A 61 10.11 9.33 -1.60
CA THR A 61 11.01 10.24 -2.31
C THR A 61 10.38 10.83 -3.57
N THR A 62 9.67 10.00 -4.33
CA THR A 62 8.97 10.45 -5.55
C THR A 62 7.90 11.48 -5.22
N ARG A 63 7.12 11.27 -4.14
CA ARG A 63 6.09 12.22 -3.70
C ARG A 63 6.68 13.50 -3.16
N ILE A 64 7.71 13.42 -2.33
CA ILE A 64 8.41 14.58 -1.80
C ILE A 64 8.95 15.47 -2.94
N ARG A 65 9.50 14.87 -4.01
CA ARG A 65 10.04 15.65 -5.15
C ARG A 65 8.99 16.52 -5.83
N SER A 66 7.75 16.08 -5.88
CA SER A 66 6.65 16.79 -6.52
C SER A 66 5.80 17.63 -5.56
N ASP A 67 6.09 17.60 -4.25
CA ASP A 67 5.28 18.27 -3.23
C ASP A 67 5.86 19.67 -2.93
N GLU A 68 5.07 20.70 -3.22
CA GLU A 68 5.46 22.10 -2.99
C GLU A 68 5.16 22.59 -1.56
N ASN A 69 4.43 21.81 -0.77
CA ASN A 69 4.04 22.19 0.59
C ASN A 69 5.15 21.91 1.62
N LEU A 70 6.18 21.14 1.26
CA LEU A 70 7.31 20.85 2.13
C LEU A 70 8.33 22.00 2.13
N GLN A 71 8.56 22.59 3.27
CA GLN A 71 9.49 23.73 3.42
C GLN A 71 10.95 23.30 3.26
N HIS A 72 11.33 22.15 3.84
CA HIS A 72 12.70 21.64 3.82
C HIS A 72 12.84 20.43 2.87
N ARG A 73 12.18 20.51 1.70
CA ARG A 73 12.13 19.43 0.72
C ARG A 73 13.52 18.94 0.29
N ALA A 74 14.42 19.87 -0.04
CA ALA A 74 15.74 19.53 -0.54
C ALA A 74 16.61 18.85 0.53
N GLU A 75 16.53 19.33 1.76
CA GLU A 75 17.26 18.81 2.91
C GLU A 75 16.77 17.40 3.28
N ILE A 76 15.46 17.20 3.29
CA ILE A 76 14.84 15.88 3.55
C ILE A 76 15.24 14.87 2.48
N LEU A 77 15.21 15.25 1.20
CA LEU A 77 15.65 14.39 0.10
C LEU A 77 17.13 14.02 0.24
N LYS A 78 17.99 15.01 0.53
CA LYS A 78 19.42 14.78 0.78
C LYS A 78 19.65 13.82 1.93
N LEU A 79 18.90 13.97 3.02
CA LEU A 79 18.99 13.09 4.20
C LEU A 79 18.60 11.66 3.82
N ILE A 80 17.51 11.48 3.07
CA ILE A 80 17.06 10.16 2.61
C ILE A 80 18.13 9.50 1.73
N ASP A 81 18.79 10.25 0.87
CA ASP A 81 19.81 9.73 -0.06
C ASP A 81 21.13 9.39 0.66
N THR A 82 21.48 10.11 1.72
CA THR A 82 22.78 9.96 2.40
C THR A 82 22.75 8.98 3.56
N ASP A 83 21.63 8.82 4.24
CA ASP A 83 21.50 7.90 5.37
C ASP A 83 20.89 6.57 4.92
N SER A 84 21.61 5.47 5.13
CA SER A 84 21.16 4.12 4.75
C SER A 84 20.28 3.46 5.82
N ASP A 85 20.27 3.95 7.06
CA ASP A 85 19.49 3.39 8.17
C ASP A 85 18.07 3.98 8.18
N PRO A 86 17.02 3.19 7.90
CA PRO A 86 15.67 3.70 7.82
C PRO A 86 15.14 4.24 9.15
N ASP A 87 15.45 3.59 10.28
CA ASP A 87 15.02 4.05 11.60
C ASP A 87 15.69 5.38 12.00
N ARG A 88 16.93 5.59 11.56
CA ARG A 88 17.66 6.84 11.79
C ARG A 88 17.14 7.94 10.87
N ARG A 89 16.87 7.66 9.59
CA ARG A 89 16.23 8.61 8.66
C ARG A 89 14.95 9.20 9.27
N GLU A 90 14.03 8.33 9.65
CA GLU A 90 12.72 8.74 10.21
C GLU A 90 12.92 9.61 11.46
N ARG A 91 13.80 9.19 12.36
CA ARG A 91 14.09 9.93 13.58
C ARG A 91 14.68 11.30 13.27
N THR A 92 15.66 11.38 12.37
CA THR A 92 16.32 12.64 12.00
C THR A 92 15.37 13.61 11.32
N ILE A 93 14.49 13.13 10.43
CA ILE A 93 13.45 13.97 9.80
C ILE A 93 12.51 14.53 10.87
N ARG A 94 12.09 13.71 11.82
CA ARG A 94 11.18 14.10 12.89
C ARG A 94 11.82 15.14 13.84
N GLU A 95 13.10 14.99 14.14
CA GLU A 95 13.83 15.87 15.07
C GLU A 95 14.22 17.21 14.43
N LEU A 96 14.71 17.19 13.18
CA LEU A 96 15.19 18.40 12.51
C LEU A 96 14.08 19.17 11.79
N TYR A 97 13.05 18.47 11.29
CA TYR A 97 11.97 19.06 10.48
C TYR A 97 10.59 18.66 11.00
N PRO A 98 10.24 18.99 12.26
CA PRO A 98 9.03 18.48 12.90
C PRO A 98 7.73 18.89 12.20
N GLN A 99 7.68 20.08 11.59
CA GLN A 99 6.50 20.54 10.84
C GLN A 99 6.32 19.76 9.54
N ASP A 100 7.40 19.58 8.77
CA ASP A 100 7.37 18.78 7.54
C ASP A 100 7.08 17.31 7.87
N TYR A 101 7.63 16.78 8.97
CA TYR A 101 7.34 15.43 9.43
C TYR A 101 5.85 15.24 9.75
N GLN A 102 5.24 16.19 10.44
CA GLN A 102 3.80 16.14 10.74
C GLN A 102 2.98 16.17 9.45
N TYR A 103 3.32 17.05 8.51
CA TYR A 103 2.69 17.10 7.19
C TYR A 103 2.82 15.76 6.44
N LEU A 104 4.03 15.19 6.38
CA LEU A 104 4.27 13.88 5.76
C LEU A 104 3.41 12.79 6.40
N LYS A 105 3.31 12.78 7.71
CA LYS A 105 2.54 11.81 8.49
C LYS A 105 1.04 11.89 8.20
N GLU A 106 0.48 13.08 8.07
CA GLU A 106 -0.94 13.30 7.86
C GLU A 106 -1.36 13.20 6.40
N SER A 107 -0.54 13.70 5.49
CA SER A 107 -0.91 13.88 4.09
C SER A 107 -0.31 12.83 3.16
N VAL A 108 0.94 12.41 3.41
CA VAL A 108 1.69 11.55 2.48
C VAL A 108 1.72 10.08 2.94
N TYR A 109 2.04 9.81 4.19
CA TYR A 109 2.18 8.44 4.71
C TYR A 109 0.94 7.56 4.58
N PRO A 110 -0.31 8.06 4.69
CA PRO A 110 -1.49 7.23 4.46
C PRO A 110 -1.52 6.59 3.08
N SER A 111 -1.02 7.29 2.06
CA SER A 111 -0.98 6.80 0.68
C SER A 111 0.13 5.77 0.40
N LEU A 112 1.15 5.69 1.28
CA LEU A 112 2.20 4.68 1.20
C LEU A 112 1.77 3.33 1.79
N ARG A 113 0.71 3.32 2.59
CA ARG A 113 0.14 2.11 3.21
C ARG A 113 -0.77 1.41 2.22
N ALA A 114 -0.19 0.86 1.18
CA ALA A 114 -0.92 0.29 0.05
C ALA A 114 -0.70 -1.21 -0.08
N VAL A 115 -1.65 -1.88 -0.74
CA VAL A 115 -1.43 -3.20 -1.33
C VAL A 115 -1.69 -3.09 -2.81
N THR A 116 -0.70 -3.42 -3.61
CA THR A 116 -0.79 -3.49 -5.06
C THR A 116 -0.98 -4.94 -5.50
N MET A 117 -1.85 -5.14 -6.45
CA MET A 117 -2.02 -6.40 -7.13
C MET A 117 -1.64 -6.23 -8.60
N ARG A 118 -0.65 -7.01 -9.04
CA ARG A 118 -0.32 -7.18 -10.45
C ARG A 118 -0.75 -8.57 -10.89
N TYR A 119 -1.41 -8.68 -12.01
CA TYR A 119 -1.78 -9.96 -12.58
C TYR A 119 -1.44 -10.01 -14.06
N ASP A 120 -1.01 -11.18 -14.50
CA ASP A 120 -0.76 -11.46 -15.90
C ASP A 120 -1.93 -12.26 -16.45
N LEU A 121 -2.53 -11.76 -17.53
CA LEU A 121 -3.65 -12.40 -18.21
C LEU A 121 -3.21 -12.93 -19.57
N ARG A 122 -3.71 -14.12 -19.90
CA ARG A 122 -3.57 -14.71 -21.22
C ARG A 122 -4.93 -14.96 -21.82
N ARG A 123 -5.12 -14.51 -23.06
CA ARG A 123 -6.26 -14.87 -23.88
C ARG A 123 -5.84 -15.99 -24.85
N VAL A 124 -6.67 -17.01 -25.02
CA VAL A 124 -6.39 -18.05 -26.01
C VAL A 124 -6.32 -17.41 -27.39
N GLY A 125 -5.18 -17.60 -28.09
CA GLY A 125 -4.93 -17.03 -29.41
C GLY A 125 -4.39 -15.59 -29.45
N MET A 126 -4.00 -14.99 -28.30
CA MET A 126 -3.39 -13.64 -28.24
C MET A 126 -2.06 -13.60 -27.51
N VAL A 127 -1.30 -12.55 -27.77
CA VAL A 127 -0.04 -12.24 -27.09
C VAL A 127 -0.34 -11.89 -25.62
N LYS A 128 0.55 -12.28 -24.72
CA LYS A 128 0.48 -11.97 -23.29
C LYS A 128 0.48 -10.44 -23.09
N ASP A 129 -0.53 -9.94 -22.38
CA ASP A 129 -0.60 -8.55 -21.96
C ASP A 129 -0.52 -8.47 -20.43
N THR A 130 0.18 -7.45 -19.93
CA THR A 130 0.33 -7.21 -18.49
C THR A 130 -0.37 -5.93 -18.12
N ILE A 131 -1.44 -6.04 -17.34
CA ILE A 131 -2.17 -4.87 -16.82
C ILE A 131 -1.68 -4.59 -15.41
N HIS A 132 -1.23 -3.37 -15.19
CA HIS A 132 -0.86 -2.86 -13.87
C HIS A 132 -2.01 -2.00 -13.35
N THR A 133 -2.72 -2.49 -12.34
CA THR A 133 -3.68 -1.67 -11.59
C THR A 133 -3.09 -1.30 -10.25
N ARG A 134 -3.06 0.01 -9.97
CA ARG A 134 -2.67 0.58 -8.69
C ARG A 134 -3.84 1.43 -8.20
N GLU A 135 -4.65 0.84 -7.34
CA GLU A 135 -5.72 1.57 -6.66
C GLU A 135 -5.44 1.62 -5.17
N VAL A 136 -5.34 2.84 -4.64
CA VAL A 136 -5.42 3.08 -3.21
C VAL A 136 -6.90 3.29 -2.89
N ASP A 137 -7.56 2.26 -2.40
CA ASP A 137 -8.95 2.39 -2.01
C ASP A 137 -9.06 3.06 -0.63
N THR A 138 -9.07 4.38 -0.65
CA THR A 138 -9.19 5.22 0.54
C THR A 138 -10.52 5.02 1.27
N ALA A 139 -11.59 4.68 0.55
CA ALA A 139 -12.90 4.44 1.14
C ALA A 139 -12.93 3.09 1.86
N TYR A 140 -12.35 2.04 1.26
CA TYR A 140 -12.16 0.76 1.93
C TYR A 140 -11.35 0.91 3.23
N MET A 141 -10.22 1.62 3.18
CA MET A 141 -9.39 1.89 4.36
C MET A 141 -10.14 2.69 5.44
N ARG A 142 -11.00 3.63 5.03
CA ARG A 142 -11.88 4.36 5.95
C ARG A 142 -12.89 3.42 6.61
N GLY A 143 -13.47 2.49 5.86
CA GLY A 143 -14.37 1.45 6.37
C GLY A 143 -13.69 0.56 7.41
N ILE A 144 -12.48 0.07 7.12
CA ILE A 144 -11.67 -0.73 8.05
C ILE A 144 -11.33 0.05 9.33
N ASN A 145 -10.94 1.33 9.19
CA ASN A 145 -10.65 2.18 10.36
C ASN A 145 -11.90 2.38 11.26
N LEU A 146 -13.07 2.49 10.65
CA LEU A 146 -14.32 2.58 11.39
C LEU A 146 -14.69 1.26 12.10
N LEU A 147 -14.39 0.11 11.51
CA LEU A 147 -14.52 -1.21 12.18
C LEU A 147 -13.60 -1.30 13.39
N GLN A 148 -12.34 -0.90 13.26
CA GLN A 148 -11.39 -0.89 14.38
C GLN A 148 -11.84 0.04 15.53
N LYS A 149 -12.48 1.16 15.19
CA LYS A 149 -13.09 2.10 16.15
C LYS A 149 -14.49 1.66 16.65
N ARG A 150 -14.92 0.43 16.35
CA ARG A 150 -16.23 -0.14 16.71
C ARG A 150 -17.44 0.69 16.22
N LYS A 151 -17.27 1.50 15.18
CA LYS A 151 -18.35 2.29 14.57
C LYS A 151 -19.02 1.51 13.43
N TYR A 152 -19.60 0.36 13.79
CA TYR A 152 -20.08 -0.66 12.85
C TYR A 152 -21.08 -0.15 11.81
N ALA A 153 -22.07 0.65 12.22
CA ALA A 153 -23.08 1.17 11.29
C ALA A 153 -22.47 2.03 10.17
N LYS A 154 -21.51 2.92 10.51
CA LYS A 154 -20.81 3.76 9.52
C LYS A 154 -19.83 2.96 8.67
N ALA A 155 -19.18 1.95 9.26
CA ALA A 155 -18.32 1.03 8.52
C ALA A 155 -19.11 0.21 7.50
N LEU A 156 -20.27 -0.31 7.92
CA LEU A 156 -21.15 -1.10 7.06
C LEU A 156 -21.65 -0.28 5.86
N TYR A 157 -22.04 0.97 6.07
CA TYR A 157 -22.46 1.87 5.01
C TYR A 157 -21.38 2.05 3.94
N ILE A 158 -20.14 2.28 4.35
CA ILE A 158 -19.01 2.44 3.42
C ILE A 158 -18.65 1.10 2.74
N LEU A 159 -18.62 0.01 3.50
CA LEU A 159 -18.19 -1.30 2.99
C LEU A 159 -19.28 -2.00 2.17
N ASN A 160 -20.55 -1.62 2.33
CA ASN A 160 -21.65 -2.19 1.54
C ASN A 160 -21.54 -1.82 0.05
N ASP A 161 -21.02 -0.63 -0.27
CA ASP A 161 -20.75 -0.24 -1.66
C ASP A 161 -19.68 -1.12 -2.33
N TYR A 162 -18.89 -1.86 -1.55
CA TYR A 162 -17.90 -2.83 -2.04
C TYR A 162 -18.44 -4.25 -2.18
N ARG A 163 -19.61 -4.54 -1.57
CA ARG A 163 -20.26 -5.84 -1.68
C ARG A 163 -20.75 -6.11 -3.09
N ASP A 164 -21.21 -5.08 -3.78
CA ASP A 164 -21.81 -5.18 -5.10
C ASP A 164 -20.83 -4.88 -6.24
N ARG A 165 -19.61 -4.40 -5.94
CA ARG A 165 -18.55 -4.16 -6.93
C ARG A 165 -17.82 -5.42 -7.40
N ASN A 166 -18.28 -6.61 -7.04
CA ASN A 166 -17.83 -7.88 -7.63
C ASN A 166 -18.31 -8.06 -9.08
N THR A 167 -18.96 -7.07 -9.66
CA THR A 167 -19.42 -7.09 -11.04
C THR A 167 -18.69 -6.02 -11.82
N VAL A 168 -17.95 -6.48 -12.83
CA VAL A 168 -17.43 -5.70 -13.97
C VAL A 168 -16.03 -5.10 -13.76
N ILE A 169 -15.05 -5.96 -13.88
CA ILE A 169 -13.89 -5.62 -14.72
C ILE A 169 -14.15 -6.34 -16.06
N THR A 170 -14.79 -5.66 -16.95
CA THR A 170 -14.80 -5.98 -18.38
C THR A 170 -13.56 -5.40 -19.01
#